data_5bcf55956e771f7c203fd3d179fcb4a4
#
_entry.id   5bcf55956e771f7c203fd3d179fcb4a4
#
_cell.length_a   1.000
_cell.length_b   1.000
_cell.length_c   1.000
_cell.angle_alpha   90.00
_cell.angle_beta   90.00
_cell.angle_gamma   90.00
#
_symmetry.space_group_name_H-M   'P 1'
#
loop_
_entity.id
_entity.type
_entity.pdbx_description
1 polymer ?
#
loop_
_entity_poly.entity_id
_entity_poly.type
_entity_poly.pdbx_seq_one_letter_code
_entity_poly.pdbx_strand_id
1 'polypeptide(L)'
;MTAHNTRFADPVEMQNTLFGELSSMFAKEVPMYDRSLAVNHVCNTTVCDLVERLHVGFAISPQQLNQTSGERHGAIRIGRPDEYRWITRYFAAFAMQPHNFYDMTNVGAKSKPVIATAFRSVVKPEHRMFTSMLVTDYFDATTRARVEALLATREVISASAKHLIEKNETQGGLNAHDFNALVREGVDRIFKWTGNARDHALYTELCDAGFKIAADIACFDSHCLNHLTPNTFCMDLYTASMKFCMGELQQGAFRERAITTLTRLCAAADHDWLLLHFRHLDHAHVDLFARATVSPSDIAHLVDTLIATLQLPQFALVNLKHAGFKEFTEGPSQDTPILLRQDAYKALTEPVQFHNSNANTNANTNVNANTNANTNANVIHATHTARFGEIEERGYATTPVGRELYDRCLEQADTARDADPSLAKRDFAAFETLYAKPFAPFPKTLSALLQQGLVYGHYSATAKGIAVRGSINTRDIHQLVQLGFAQVQGLRYEDFLPVSAAGIFASNLNQMGAKSTAAVKPVYTRAMFEEILGKPVIDSDAQYRAEHEASIAETFAQLGLPAPMTA
;
A
#
# COMPACT_ATOMS: atom_id res chain seq x y z
N MET A 1 24.71 -37.19 21.76
CA MET A 1 23.85 -36.52 20.75
C MET A 1 23.61 -35.12 21.23
N THR A 2 24.37 -34.16 20.73
CA THR A 2 24.20 -32.73 21.04
C THR A 2 22.93 -32.23 20.37
N ALA A 3 21.91 -31.84 21.16
CA ALA A 3 20.77 -31.16 20.67
C ALA A 3 21.24 -29.86 19.99
N HIS A 4 21.21 -29.82 18.65
CA HIS A 4 21.30 -28.56 17.92
C HIS A 4 20.12 -27.73 18.34
N ASN A 5 20.41 -26.71 19.13
CA ASN A 5 19.46 -25.63 19.44
C ASN A 5 19.19 -24.88 18.13
N THR A 6 18.30 -25.39 17.30
CA THR A 6 17.90 -24.76 16.04
C THR A 6 17.09 -23.53 16.42
N ARG A 7 17.77 -22.38 16.48
CA ARG A 7 17.12 -21.08 16.68
C ARG A 7 16.25 -20.80 15.47
N PHE A 8 14.96 -20.60 15.67
CA PHE A 8 14.05 -20.15 14.63
C PHE A 8 14.40 -18.71 14.19
N ALA A 9 14.16 -18.42 12.92
CA ALA A 9 14.32 -17.08 12.38
C ALA A 9 13.29 -16.12 13.01
N ASP A 10 13.69 -14.87 13.18
CA ASP A 10 12.79 -13.83 13.72
C ASP A 10 11.73 -13.45 12.68
N PRO A 11 10.43 -13.42 13.04
CA PRO A 11 9.36 -13.13 12.09
C PRO A 11 9.45 -11.75 11.43
N VAL A 12 9.98 -10.73 12.12
CA VAL A 12 10.16 -9.39 11.56
C VAL A 12 11.29 -9.38 10.53
N GLU A 13 12.40 -10.06 10.84
CA GLU A 13 13.49 -10.27 9.89
C GLU A 13 13.01 -11.05 8.67
N MET A 14 12.17 -12.08 8.88
CA MET A 14 11.54 -12.84 7.80
C MET A 14 10.70 -11.96 6.86
N GLN A 15 9.87 -11.07 7.41
CA GLN A 15 9.07 -10.13 6.62
C GLN A 15 9.95 -9.16 5.83
N ASN A 16 10.92 -8.54 6.49
CA ASN A 16 11.83 -7.58 5.85
C ASN A 16 12.59 -8.24 4.70
N THR A 17 13.07 -9.49 4.89
CA THR A 17 13.75 -10.25 3.85
C THR A 17 12.81 -10.55 2.67
N LEU A 18 11.58 -11.02 2.94
CA LEU A 18 10.60 -11.31 1.89
C LEU A 18 10.32 -10.06 1.05
N PHE A 19 9.99 -8.93 1.69
CA PHE A 19 9.64 -7.71 0.96
C PHE A 19 10.85 -7.10 0.25
N GLY A 20 12.06 -7.18 0.81
CA GLY A 20 13.30 -6.78 0.15
C GLY A 20 13.59 -7.61 -1.13
N GLU A 21 13.42 -8.93 -1.06
CA GLU A 21 13.60 -9.81 -2.22
C GLU A 21 12.48 -9.60 -3.27
N LEU A 22 11.24 -9.39 -2.85
CA LEU A 22 10.13 -9.03 -3.75
C LEU A 22 10.40 -7.68 -4.45
N SER A 23 10.89 -6.68 -3.73
CA SER A 23 11.28 -5.39 -4.29
C SER A 23 12.41 -5.56 -5.32
N SER A 24 13.43 -6.35 -5.00
CA SER A 24 14.55 -6.64 -5.90
C SER A 24 14.11 -7.39 -7.17
N MET A 25 13.17 -8.33 -7.03
CA MET A 25 12.54 -9.02 -8.15
C MET A 25 11.76 -8.05 -9.04
N PHE A 26 10.87 -7.27 -8.43
CA PHE A 26 9.97 -6.36 -9.14
C PHE A 26 10.73 -5.24 -9.85
N ALA A 27 11.82 -4.72 -9.24
CA ALA A 27 12.70 -3.73 -9.86
C ALA A 27 13.36 -4.23 -11.16
N LYS A 28 13.73 -5.52 -11.21
CA LYS A 28 14.28 -6.13 -12.43
C LYS A 28 13.22 -6.32 -13.51
N GLU A 29 11.99 -6.61 -13.12
CA GLU A 29 10.87 -6.84 -14.04
C GLU A 29 10.23 -5.53 -14.53
N VAL A 30 10.26 -4.47 -13.72
CA VAL A 30 9.60 -3.18 -13.97
C VAL A 30 10.61 -2.04 -13.81
N PRO A 31 11.37 -1.67 -14.85
CA PRO A 31 12.43 -0.65 -14.76
C PRO A 31 11.95 0.71 -14.25
N MET A 32 10.70 1.07 -14.51
CA MET A 32 10.10 2.30 -13.99
C MET A 32 9.99 2.29 -12.47
N TYR A 33 9.69 1.13 -11.87
CA TYR A 33 9.65 0.95 -10.42
C TYR A 33 11.04 1.17 -9.80
N ASP A 34 12.09 0.55 -10.35
CA ASP A 34 13.47 0.75 -9.90
C ASP A 34 13.86 2.23 -9.85
N ARG A 35 13.54 2.97 -10.92
CA ARG A 35 13.80 4.41 -11.00
C ARG A 35 12.97 5.23 -10.02
N SER A 36 11.71 4.87 -9.83
CA SER A 36 10.84 5.55 -8.87
C SER A 36 11.33 5.37 -7.44
N LEU A 37 11.84 4.19 -7.08
CA LEU A 37 12.51 3.95 -5.80
C LEU A 37 13.74 4.84 -5.60
N ALA A 38 14.58 4.97 -6.64
CA ALA A 38 15.77 5.83 -6.57
C ALA A 38 15.38 7.30 -6.36
N VAL A 39 14.38 7.81 -7.08
CA VAL A 39 13.84 9.18 -6.88
C VAL A 39 13.27 9.34 -5.48
N ASN A 40 12.48 8.37 -4.99
CA ASN A 40 11.92 8.40 -3.65
C ASN A 40 13.01 8.45 -2.57
N HIS A 41 14.06 7.65 -2.72
CA HIS A 41 15.17 7.65 -1.77
C HIS A 41 15.85 9.03 -1.68
N VAL A 42 16.09 9.70 -2.82
CA VAL A 42 16.66 11.05 -2.84
C VAL A 42 15.72 12.08 -2.19
N CYS A 43 14.42 11.98 -2.46
CA CYS A 43 13.42 12.85 -1.82
C CYS A 43 13.39 12.65 -0.30
N ASN A 44 13.33 11.39 0.15
CA ASN A 44 13.32 11.06 1.57
C ASN A 44 14.61 11.49 2.28
N THR A 45 15.78 11.36 1.62
CA THR A 45 17.06 11.90 2.14
C THR A 45 16.98 13.41 2.30
N THR A 46 16.48 14.13 1.30
CA THR A 46 16.33 15.60 1.36
C THR A 46 15.41 16.04 2.51
N VAL A 47 14.32 15.28 2.74
CA VAL A 47 13.41 15.54 3.88
C VAL A 47 14.13 15.26 5.21
N CYS A 48 14.89 14.18 5.33
CA CYS A 48 15.66 13.88 6.54
C CYS A 48 16.72 14.97 6.83
N ASP A 49 17.43 15.44 5.80
CA ASP A 49 18.41 16.54 5.93
C ASP A 49 17.75 17.84 6.42
N LEU A 50 16.52 18.12 6.00
CA LEU A 50 15.72 19.24 6.50
C LEU A 50 15.34 19.03 7.97
N VAL A 51 14.86 17.83 8.31
CA VAL A 51 14.40 17.48 9.67
C VAL A 51 15.58 17.50 10.66
N GLU A 52 16.77 17.03 10.27
CA GLU A 52 17.99 17.10 11.09
C GLU A 52 18.40 18.54 11.41
N ARG A 53 18.21 19.47 10.45
CA ARG A 53 18.45 20.92 10.68
C ARG A 53 17.38 21.55 11.57
N LEU A 54 16.13 21.07 11.46
CA LEU A 54 14.98 21.59 12.19
C LEU A 54 14.94 21.10 13.64
N HIS A 55 15.43 19.88 13.91
CA HIS A 55 15.40 19.22 15.21
C HIS A 55 16.82 18.81 15.62
N VAL A 56 17.49 19.69 16.34
CA VAL A 56 18.85 19.43 16.84
C VAL A 56 18.84 18.25 17.80
N GLY A 57 19.62 17.24 17.49
CA GLY A 57 19.66 15.96 18.21
C GLY A 57 18.96 14.81 17.46
N PHE A 58 18.13 15.11 16.47
CA PHE A 58 17.63 14.09 15.55
C PHE A 58 18.73 13.69 14.56
N ALA A 59 18.86 12.39 14.31
CA ALA A 59 19.67 11.83 13.24
C ALA A 59 19.06 10.51 12.80
N ILE A 60 19.18 10.19 11.53
CA ILE A 60 18.71 8.92 10.97
C ILE A 60 19.87 8.19 10.29
N SER A 61 20.07 6.92 10.64
CA SER A 61 21.05 6.09 9.94
C SER A 61 20.54 5.67 8.56
N PRO A 62 21.43 5.34 7.60
CA PRO A 62 21.03 4.81 6.30
C PRO A 62 20.13 3.56 6.41
N GLN A 63 20.37 2.71 7.41
CA GLN A 63 19.55 1.53 7.65
C GLN A 63 18.13 1.90 8.11
N GLN A 64 17.99 2.85 9.03
CA GLN A 64 16.69 3.35 9.47
C GLN A 64 15.94 4.05 8.33
N LEU A 65 16.63 4.86 7.53
CA LEU A 65 16.05 5.50 6.35
C LEU A 65 15.51 4.46 5.36
N ASN A 66 16.28 3.41 5.06
CA ASN A 66 15.86 2.32 4.19
C ASN A 66 14.65 1.55 4.76
N GLN A 67 14.63 1.27 6.07
CA GLN A 67 13.50 0.60 6.72
C GLN A 67 12.23 1.47 6.69
N THR A 68 12.36 2.77 6.95
CA THR A 68 11.23 3.70 7.01
C THR A 68 10.69 4.05 5.62
N SER A 69 11.56 4.09 4.60
CA SER A 69 11.21 4.33 3.18
C SER A 69 10.88 3.06 2.41
N GLY A 70 11.10 1.88 3.00
CA GLY A 70 10.98 0.60 2.33
C GLY A 70 9.55 0.25 1.91
N GLU A 71 9.42 -0.93 1.33
CA GLU A 71 8.14 -1.42 0.84
C GLU A 71 7.10 -1.51 1.95
N ARG A 72 5.96 -0.89 1.74
CA ARG A 72 4.83 -0.89 2.69
C ARG A 72 3.79 -1.91 2.32
N HIS A 73 3.47 -2.00 1.06
CA HIS A 73 2.53 -3.01 0.61
C HIS A 73 2.77 -3.44 -0.82
N GLY A 74 2.26 -4.63 -1.13
CA GLY A 74 2.12 -5.15 -2.48
C GLY A 74 0.70 -5.61 -2.71
N ALA A 75 0.39 -6.04 -3.95
CA ALA A 75 -0.87 -6.65 -4.30
C ALA A 75 -0.68 -7.88 -5.16
N ILE A 76 -1.40 -8.95 -4.80
CA ILE A 76 -1.46 -10.21 -5.54
C ILE A 76 -2.92 -10.62 -5.80
N ARG A 77 -3.10 -11.54 -6.76
CA ARG A 77 -4.42 -11.99 -7.20
C ARG A 77 -4.48 -13.51 -7.22
N ILE A 78 -5.50 -14.06 -6.56
CA ILE A 78 -5.71 -15.49 -6.35
C ILE A 78 -6.87 -15.97 -7.22
N GLY A 79 -6.75 -17.17 -7.79
CA GLY A 79 -7.80 -17.72 -8.65
C GLY A 79 -8.80 -18.60 -7.92
N ARG A 80 -8.36 -19.38 -6.93
CA ARG A 80 -9.17 -20.41 -6.29
C ARG A 80 -9.15 -20.34 -4.76
N PRO A 81 -10.21 -20.81 -4.08
CA PRO A 81 -10.26 -20.86 -2.62
C PRO A 81 -9.15 -21.71 -1.98
N ASP A 82 -8.79 -22.85 -2.58
CA ASP A 82 -7.70 -23.70 -2.06
C ASP A 82 -6.33 -23.04 -2.19
N GLU A 83 -6.05 -22.32 -3.29
CA GLU A 83 -4.86 -21.49 -3.44
C GLU A 83 -4.82 -20.39 -2.37
N TYR A 84 -5.98 -19.76 -2.08
CA TYR A 84 -6.05 -18.71 -1.07
C TYR A 84 -5.74 -19.24 0.33
N ARG A 85 -6.24 -20.42 0.68
CA ARG A 85 -5.93 -21.09 1.94
C ARG A 85 -4.42 -21.35 2.09
N TRP A 86 -3.74 -21.77 1.03
CA TRP A 86 -2.30 -21.95 1.05
C TRP A 86 -1.56 -20.62 1.18
N ILE A 87 -1.98 -19.56 0.50
CA ILE A 87 -1.41 -18.22 0.64
C ILE A 87 -1.61 -17.68 2.06
N THR A 88 -2.77 -17.93 2.68
CA THR A 88 -3.02 -17.57 4.09
C THR A 88 -2.01 -18.24 5.03
N ARG A 89 -1.75 -19.52 4.83
CA ARG A 89 -0.75 -20.30 5.59
C ARG A 89 0.69 -19.85 5.28
N TYR A 90 0.97 -19.52 4.01
CA TYR A 90 2.26 -18.94 3.59
C TYR A 90 2.56 -17.65 4.35
N PHE A 91 1.66 -16.67 4.33
CA PHE A 91 1.85 -15.41 5.05
C PHE A 91 1.87 -15.58 6.57
N ALA A 92 1.16 -16.57 7.10
CA ALA A 92 1.21 -16.88 8.53
C ALA A 92 2.62 -17.30 8.99
N ALA A 93 3.41 -17.95 8.13
CA ALA A 93 4.82 -18.29 8.43
C ALA A 93 5.69 -17.03 8.61
N PHE A 94 5.28 -15.91 8.07
CA PHE A 94 5.91 -14.58 8.22
C PHE A 94 5.21 -13.73 9.30
N ALA A 95 4.44 -14.32 10.22
CA ALA A 95 3.63 -13.62 11.22
C ALA A 95 2.70 -12.54 10.63
N MET A 96 2.20 -12.77 9.42
CA MET A 96 1.21 -11.91 8.78
C MET A 96 -0.16 -12.59 8.80
N GLN A 97 -1.18 -11.86 9.21
CA GLN A 97 -2.55 -12.36 9.31
C GLN A 97 -3.52 -11.50 8.50
N PRO A 98 -4.67 -12.08 8.07
CA PRO A 98 -5.65 -11.34 7.31
C PRO A 98 -6.34 -10.27 8.17
N HIS A 99 -6.35 -9.04 7.67
CA HIS A 99 -6.99 -7.87 8.27
C HIS A 99 -8.01 -7.31 7.29
N ASN A 100 -9.19 -7.04 7.79
CA ASN A 100 -10.37 -6.55 7.08
C ASN A 100 -10.84 -7.45 5.93
N PHE A 101 -12.14 -7.47 5.73
CA PHE A 101 -12.79 -8.08 4.57
C PHE A 101 -13.25 -6.98 3.62
N TYR A 102 -12.82 -7.08 2.36
CA TYR A 102 -13.15 -6.13 1.30
C TYR A 102 -14.01 -6.83 0.25
N ASP A 103 -15.31 -6.55 0.22
CA ASP A 103 -16.20 -6.99 -0.86
C ASP A 103 -16.16 -5.97 -2.01
N MET A 104 -15.41 -6.30 -3.07
CA MET A 104 -15.30 -5.45 -4.25
C MET A 104 -16.41 -5.73 -5.27
N THR A 105 -17.27 -6.72 -5.04
CA THR A 105 -18.36 -7.07 -5.95
C THR A 105 -19.53 -6.09 -5.86
N ASN A 106 -19.58 -5.28 -4.79
CA ASN A 106 -20.70 -4.42 -4.46
C ASN A 106 -20.29 -2.98 -4.12
N VAL A 107 -19.39 -2.39 -4.91
CA VAL A 107 -18.91 -1.00 -4.74
C VAL A 107 -19.43 -0.07 -5.85
N GLY A 108 -20.71 -0.18 -6.21
CA GLY A 108 -21.38 0.66 -7.20
C GLY A 108 -20.79 0.52 -8.60
N ALA A 109 -20.54 1.64 -9.26
CA ALA A 109 -19.98 1.68 -10.61
C ALA A 109 -18.53 1.15 -10.69
N LYS A 110 -17.84 0.98 -9.57
CA LYS A 110 -16.46 0.46 -9.49
C LYS A 110 -16.40 -1.03 -9.16
N SER A 111 -17.55 -1.75 -9.15
CA SER A 111 -17.63 -3.17 -8.78
C SER A 111 -16.76 -4.05 -9.67
N LYS A 112 -16.15 -5.08 -9.06
CA LYS A 112 -15.24 -6.04 -9.70
C LYS A 112 -15.49 -7.45 -9.15
N PRO A 113 -15.24 -8.53 -9.92
CA PRO A 113 -15.50 -9.89 -9.49
C PRO A 113 -14.45 -10.44 -8.51
N VAL A 114 -14.15 -9.68 -7.44
CA VAL A 114 -13.16 -10.11 -6.44
C VAL A 114 -13.61 -9.75 -5.02
N ILE A 115 -13.20 -10.61 -4.08
CA ILE A 115 -13.21 -10.35 -2.64
C ILE A 115 -11.76 -10.35 -2.16
N ALA A 116 -11.46 -9.64 -1.08
CA ALA A 116 -10.07 -9.43 -0.67
C ALA A 116 -9.88 -9.27 0.85
N THR A 117 -8.63 -9.44 1.28
CA THR A 117 -8.11 -9.02 2.58
C THR A 117 -6.71 -8.43 2.42
N ALA A 118 -6.20 -7.81 3.47
CA ALA A 118 -4.80 -7.44 3.57
C ALA A 118 -4.09 -8.36 4.56
N PHE A 119 -3.09 -9.12 4.14
CA PHE A 119 -2.18 -9.76 5.08
C PHE A 119 -1.25 -8.71 5.67
N ARG A 120 -1.31 -8.54 6.97
CA ARG A 120 -0.56 -7.53 7.71
C ARG A 120 0.19 -8.20 8.88
N SER A 121 1.39 -7.70 9.18
CA SER A 121 2.15 -8.14 10.33
C SER A 121 1.39 -7.92 11.64
N VAL A 122 1.42 -8.91 12.52
CA VAL A 122 0.88 -8.82 13.88
C VAL A 122 1.93 -8.42 14.91
N VAL A 123 3.21 -8.35 14.50
CA VAL A 123 4.34 -7.97 15.36
C VAL A 123 4.74 -6.52 15.11
N LYS A 124 5.04 -6.19 13.85
CA LYS A 124 5.34 -4.83 13.38
C LYS A 124 4.57 -4.58 12.08
N PRO A 125 3.53 -3.76 12.07
CA PRO A 125 2.66 -3.60 10.91
C PRO A 125 3.26 -2.66 9.85
N GLU A 126 4.51 -2.89 9.44
CA GLU A 126 5.16 -2.10 8.38
C GLU A 126 4.83 -2.60 6.99
N HIS A 127 4.76 -3.94 6.84
CA HIS A 127 4.52 -4.59 5.56
C HIS A 127 3.12 -5.17 5.49
N ARG A 128 2.53 -5.11 4.32
CA ARG A 128 1.22 -5.70 4.04
C ARG A 128 1.10 -6.16 2.59
N MET A 129 0.27 -7.18 2.37
CA MET A 129 -0.01 -7.70 1.05
C MET A 129 -1.52 -7.71 0.82
N PHE A 130 -2.01 -6.81 -0.04
CA PHE A 130 -3.39 -6.82 -0.48
C PHE A 130 -3.60 -8.04 -1.38
N THR A 131 -4.52 -8.89 -0.98
CA THR A 131 -4.74 -10.17 -1.65
C THR A 131 -6.19 -10.28 -2.05
N SER A 132 -6.45 -10.28 -3.36
CA SER A 132 -7.79 -10.43 -3.92
C SER A 132 -7.98 -11.83 -4.51
N MET A 133 -9.19 -12.38 -4.40
CA MET A 133 -9.57 -13.64 -5.00
C MET A 133 -10.70 -13.43 -6.01
N LEU A 134 -10.57 -14.07 -7.16
CA LEU A 134 -11.63 -14.11 -8.16
C LEU A 134 -12.84 -14.88 -7.62
N VAL A 135 -14.03 -14.30 -7.78
CA VAL A 135 -15.31 -14.95 -7.46
C VAL A 135 -16.03 -15.31 -8.77
N THR A 136 -16.00 -16.58 -9.10
CA THR A 136 -16.45 -17.09 -10.41
C THR A 136 -17.97 -17.10 -10.56
N ASP A 137 -18.72 -17.15 -9.49
CA ASP A 137 -20.18 -17.00 -9.47
C ASP A 137 -20.69 -15.58 -9.78
N TYR A 138 -19.76 -14.62 -10.01
CA TYR A 138 -20.06 -13.32 -10.60
C TYR A 138 -20.42 -13.39 -12.09
N PHE A 139 -20.09 -14.52 -12.77
CA PHE A 139 -20.29 -14.75 -14.19
C PHE A 139 -21.52 -15.63 -14.47
N ASP A 140 -22.00 -15.58 -15.70
CA ASP A 140 -22.95 -16.58 -16.22
C ASP A 140 -22.34 -17.99 -16.20
N ALA A 141 -23.18 -19.02 -16.27
CA ALA A 141 -22.78 -20.41 -16.11
C ALA A 141 -21.72 -20.86 -17.15
N THR A 142 -21.77 -20.35 -18.37
CA THR A 142 -20.84 -20.72 -19.45
C THR A 142 -19.45 -20.13 -19.20
N THR A 143 -19.38 -18.84 -18.95
CA THR A 143 -18.13 -18.13 -18.64
C THR A 143 -17.53 -18.70 -17.35
N ARG A 144 -18.34 -18.92 -16.32
CA ARG A 144 -17.92 -19.52 -15.06
C ARG A 144 -17.25 -20.89 -15.28
N ALA A 145 -17.90 -21.80 -15.99
CA ALA A 145 -17.36 -23.13 -16.22
C ALA A 145 -16.00 -23.11 -16.95
N ARG A 146 -15.82 -22.21 -17.93
CA ARG A 146 -14.56 -22.05 -18.65
C ARG A 146 -13.44 -21.51 -17.74
N VAL A 147 -13.74 -20.49 -16.95
CA VAL A 147 -12.79 -19.91 -15.99
C VAL A 147 -12.37 -20.95 -14.96
N GLU A 148 -13.31 -21.67 -14.36
CA GLU A 148 -13.04 -22.70 -13.36
C GLU A 148 -12.23 -23.87 -13.94
N ALA A 149 -12.54 -24.31 -15.16
CA ALA A 149 -11.78 -25.36 -15.84
C ALA A 149 -10.32 -24.94 -16.09
N LEU A 150 -10.09 -23.69 -16.50
CA LEU A 150 -8.75 -23.16 -16.71
C LEU A 150 -7.97 -23.06 -15.40
N LEU A 151 -8.59 -22.54 -14.34
CA LEU A 151 -8.00 -22.43 -13.02
C LEU A 151 -7.67 -23.80 -12.40
N ALA A 152 -8.48 -24.82 -12.64
CA ALA A 152 -8.29 -26.16 -12.10
C ALA A 152 -6.97 -26.82 -12.56
N THR A 153 -6.44 -26.42 -13.72
CA THR A 153 -5.16 -26.94 -14.26
C THR A 153 -3.93 -26.21 -13.76
N ARG A 154 -4.08 -25.18 -12.93
CA ARG A 154 -2.98 -24.36 -12.43
C ARG A 154 -2.45 -24.88 -11.09
N GLU A 155 -1.12 -24.97 -10.98
CA GLU A 155 -0.43 -25.27 -9.73
C GLU A 155 0.59 -24.16 -9.42
N VAL A 156 0.21 -23.22 -8.53
CA VAL A 156 1.05 -22.10 -8.12
C VAL A 156 1.92 -22.47 -6.92
N ILE A 157 1.35 -23.18 -5.95
CA ILE A 157 2.03 -23.56 -4.70
C ILE A 157 2.68 -24.93 -4.87
N SER A 158 3.99 -24.98 -4.90
CA SER A 158 4.76 -26.22 -5.07
C SER A 158 4.62 -27.18 -3.89
N ALA A 159 4.95 -28.46 -4.10
CA ALA A 159 5.04 -29.44 -3.02
C ALA A 159 6.11 -29.02 -1.98
N SER A 160 7.21 -28.41 -2.42
CA SER A 160 8.25 -27.86 -1.55
C SER A 160 7.72 -26.74 -0.66
N ALA A 161 7.01 -25.76 -1.24
CA ALA A 161 6.39 -24.68 -0.47
C ALA A 161 5.38 -25.22 0.55
N LYS A 162 4.51 -26.16 0.14
CA LYS A 162 3.55 -26.82 1.04
C LYS A 162 4.25 -27.50 2.20
N HIS A 163 5.32 -28.26 1.93
CA HIS A 163 6.10 -28.95 2.96
C HIS A 163 6.74 -27.97 3.95
N LEU A 164 7.32 -26.86 3.48
CA LEU A 164 7.92 -25.83 4.35
C LEU A 164 6.86 -25.13 5.22
N ILE A 165 5.68 -24.84 4.66
CA ILE A 165 4.55 -24.27 5.40
C ILE A 165 4.11 -25.24 6.51
N GLU A 166 3.89 -26.50 6.19
CA GLU A 166 3.50 -27.54 7.16
C GLU A 166 4.58 -27.76 8.23
N LYS A 167 5.85 -27.69 7.85
CA LYS A 167 6.97 -27.74 8.79
C LYS A 167 6.95 -26.56 9.77
N ASN A 168 6.70 -25.35 9.28
CA ASN A 168 6.53 -24.18 10.12
C ASN A 168 5.41 -24.35 11.16
N GLU A 169 4.27 -24.87 10.74
CA GLU A 169 3.11 -25.08 11.59
C GLU A 169 3.36 -26.15 12.67
N THR A 170 4.02 -27.25 12.29
CA THR A 170 4.27 -28.37 13.21
C THR A 170 5.40 -28.13 14.18
N GLN A 171 6.40 -27.32 13.82
CA GLN A 171 7.58 -27.03 14.64
C GLN A 171 7.48 -25.68 15.39
N GLY A 172 6.50 -24.83 15.03
CA GLY A 172 6.33 -23.50 15.60
C GLY A 172 7.32 -22.47 15.09
N GLY A 173 7.95 -22.71 13.92
CA GLY A 173 8.89 -21.80 13.28
C GLY A 173 9.78 -22.49 12.26
N LEU A 174 10.55 -21.72 11.49
CA LEU A 174 11.56 -22.19 10.54
C LEU A 174 12.97 -21.77 10.96
N ASN A 175 13.95 -22.64 10.75
CA ASN A 175 15.35 -22.24 10.83
C ASN A 175 15.74 -21.37 9.61
N ALA A 176 16.92 -20.75 9.66
CA ALA A 176 17.37 -19.83 8.60
C ALA A 176 17.42 -20.47 7.19
N HIS A 177 17.78 -21.75 7.08
CA HIS A 177 17.84 -22.45 5.79
C HIS A 177 16.43 -22.63 5.19
N ASP A 178 15.50 -23.18 5.98
CA ASP A 178 14.12 -23.45 5.54
C ASP A 178 13.36 -22.15 5.27
N PHE A 179 13.60 -21.11 6.09
CA PHE A 179 13.09 -19.77 5.87
C PHE A 179 13.53 -19.20 4.52
N ASN A 180 14.83 -19.23 4.21
CA ASN A 180 15.33 -18.77 2.92
C ASN A 180 14.76 -19.57 1.75
N ALA A 181 14.55 -20.87 1.91
CA ALA A 181 13.90 -21.70 0.90
C ALA A 181 12.44 -21.28 0.68
N LEU A 182 11.68 -20.96 1.76
CA LEU A 182 10.29 -20.47 1.66
C LEU A 182 10.21 -19.08 0.99
N VAL A 183 11.17 -18.18 1.26
CA VAL A 183 11.29 -16.90 0.56
C VAL A 183 11.51 -17.12 -0.94
N ARG A 184 12.41 -18.05 -1.31
CA ARG A 184 12.68 -18.39 -2.72
C ARG A 184 11.47 -18.94 -3.43
N GLU A 185 10.67 -19.81 -2.80
CA GLU A 185 9.40 -20.27 -3.38
C GLU A 185 8.43 -19.10 -3.68
N GLY A 186 8.39 -18.08 -2.82
CA GLY A 186 7.62 -16.85 -3.06
C GLY A 186 8.16 -16.06 -4.26
N VAL A 187 9.44 -15.71 -4.21
CA VAL A 187 10.09 -14.78 -5.16
C VAL A 187 10.28 -15.39 -6.54
N ASP A 188 10.72 -16.66 -6.61
CA ASP A 188 11.08 -17.28 -7.88
C ASP A 188 9.90 -18.00 -8.55
N ARG A 189 8.79 -18.22 -7.84
CA ARG A 189 7.64 -18.97 -8.36
C ARG A 189 6.30 -18.29 -8.10
N ILE A 190 5.87 -18.15 -6.81
CA ILE A 190 4.49 -17.79 -6.47
C ILE A 190 4.14 -16.38 -6.98
N PHE A 191 5.04 -15.40 -6.76
CA PHE A 191 4.79 -13.99 -7.05
C PHE A 191 5.49 -13.49 -8.32
N LYS A 192 6.27 -14.34 -8.97
CA LYS A 192 7.04 -13.97 -10.15
C LYS A 192 6.16 -13.78 -11.36
N TRP A 193 6.44 -12.71 -12.13
CA TRP A 193 5.91 -12.55 -13.48
C TRP A 193 6.65 -13.49 -14.45
N THR A 194 5.90 -14.35 -15.13
CA THR A 194 6.48 -15.30 -16.09
C THR A 194 6.36 -14.85 -17.53
N GLY A 195 5.49 -13.87 -17.81
CA GLY A 195 5.13 -13.48 -19.18
C GLY A 195 4.31 -14.55 -19.92
N ASN A 196 3.90 -15.61 -19.23
CA ASN A 196 3.15 -16.73 -19.81
C ASN A 196 1.69 -16.68 -19.37
N ALA A 197 0.82 -16.95 -20.32
CA ALA A 197 -0.63 -17.03 -20.10
C ALA A 197 -1.22 -18.17 -20.93
N ARG A 198 -2.47 -18.51 -20.64
CA ARG A 198 -3.22 -19.57 -21.29
C ARG A 198 -4.53 -19.03 -21.84
N ASP A 199 -5.09 -19.67 -22.88
CA ASP A 199 -6.40 -19.36 -23.46
C ASP A 199 -6.57 -17.89 -23.85
N HIS A 200 -5.91 -17.47 -24.94
CA HIS A 200 -6.01 -16.11 -25.48
C HIS A 200 -7.45 -15.70 -25.82
N ALA A 201 -8.28 -16.66 -26.27
CA ALA A 201 -9.68 -16.37 -26.64
C ALA A 201 -10.49 -15.98 -25.39
N LEU A 202 -10.38 -16.75 -24.29
CA LEU A 202 -11.03 -16.40 -23.02
C LEU A 202 -10.50 -15.08 -22.45
N TYR A 203 -9.17 -14.85 -22.53
CA TYR A 203 -8.57 -13.60 -22.09
C TYR A 203 -9.18 -12.39 -22.81
N THR A 204 -9.26 -12.46 -24.16
CA THR A 204 -9.81 -11.38 -24.97
C THR A 204 -11.29 -11.17 -24.67
N GLU A 205 -12.09 -12.25 -24.61
CA GLU A 205 -13.52 -12.20 -24.28
C GLU A 205 -13.79 -11.52 -22.93
N LEU A 206 -13.04 -11.90 -21.89
CA LEU A 206 -13.17 -11.30 -20.57
C LEU A 206 -12.75 -9.83 -20.57
N CYS A 207 -11.69 -9.46 -21.30
CA CYS A 207 -11.25 -8.07 -21.45
C CYS A 207 -12.29 -7.21 -22.15
N ASP A 208 -12.86 -7.68 -23.26
CA ASP A 208 -13.87 -7.00 -24.06
C ASP A 208 -15.18 -6.82 -23.27
N ALA A 209 -15.51 -7.78 -22.39
CA ALA A 209 -16.62 -7.69 -21.46
C ALA A 209 -16.35 -6.79 -20.22
N GLY A 210 -15.16 -6.18 -20.12
CA GLY A 210 -14.77 -5.32 -18.99
C GLY A 210 -14.20 -6.06 -17.77
N PHE A 211 -13.95 -7.36 -17.87
CA PHE A 211 -13.47 -8.23 -16.80
C PHE A 211 -11.95 -8.46 -16.83
N LYS A 212 -11.16 -7.43 -17.14
CA LYS A 212 -9.70 -7.60 -17.24
C LYS A 212 -9.05 -8.21 -16.00
N ILE A 213 -9.50 -7.85 -14.80
CA ILE A 213 -8.98 -8.47 -13.55
C ILE A 213 -9.23 -9.99 -13.56
N ALA A 214 -10.41 -10.42 -14.00
CA ALA A 214 -10.71 -11.85 -14.12
C ALA A 214 -9.88 -12.52 -15.20
N ALA A 215 -9.67 -11.86 -16.34
CA ALA A 215 -8.80 -12.33 -17.41
C ALA A 215 -7.37 -12.55 -16.90
N ASP A 216 -6.82 -11.58 -16.17
CA ASP A 216 -5.49 -11.66 -15.57
C ASP A 216 -5.40 -12.83 -14.57
N ILE A 217 -6.39 -12.96 -13.67
CA ILE A 217 -6.39 -14.03 -12.65
C ILE A 217 -6.54 -15.41 -13.29
N ALA A 218 -7.45 -15.56 -14.26
CA ALA A 218 -7.76 -16.85 -14.85
C ALA A 218 -6.66 -17.35 -15.80
N CYS A 219 -6.05 -16.44 -16.58
CA CYS A 219 -5.20 -16.84 -17.69
C CYS A 219 -3.71 -16.89 -17.36
N PHE A 220 -3.23 -16.20 -16.33
CA PHE A 220 -1.81 -16.25 -15.94
C PHE A 220 -1.48 -17.44 -15.02
N ASP A 221 -0.21 -17.90 -15.07
CA ASP A 221 0.24 -19.11 -14.41
C ASP A 221 0.68 -18.92 -12.95
N SER A 222 0.81 -17.68 -12.47
CA SER A 222 1.24 -17.36 -11.11
C SER A 222 0.32 -16.33 -10.46
N HIS A 223 0.47 -16.15 -9.13
CA HIS A 223 -0.14 -15.02 -8.39
C HIS A 223 0.74 -13.78 -8.50
N CYS A 224 1.13 -13.43 -9.73
CA CYS A 224 2.15 -12.42 -9.96
C CYS A 224 1.91 -11.13 -9.17
N LEU A 225 3.01 -10.58 -8.68
CA LEU A 225 3.00 -9.29 -8.00
C LEU A 225 2.57 -8.19 -8.98
N ASN A 226 1.49 -7.47 -8.66
CA ASN A 226 0.93 -6.44 -9.54
C ASN A 226 1.56 -5.07 -9.31
N HIS A 227 1.85 -4.74 -8.07
CA HIS A 227 2.55 -3.53 -7.66
C HIS A 227 3.25 -3.73 -6.33
N LEU A 228 4.21 -2.86 -6.08
CA LEU A 228 4.81 -2.60 -4.78
C LEU A 228 4.76 -1.10 -4.52
N THR A 229 4.62 -0.73 -3.25
CA THR A 229 4.38 0.64 -2.81
C THR A 229 5.31 0.99 -1.66
N PRO A 230 6.38 1.75 -1.91
CA PRO A 230 7.22 2.30 -0.86
C PRO A 230 6.56 3.50 -0.19
N ASN A 231 7.12 3.90 0.95
CA ASN A 231 6.68 5.07 1.70
C ASN A 231 7.51 6.30 1.32
N THR A 232 6.84 7.45 1.20
CA THR A 232 7.50 8.76 1.13
C THR A 232 7.19 9.60 2.37
N PHE A 233 8.10 10.47 2.77
CA PHE A 233 7.88 11.42 3.87
C PHE A 233 7.20 12.70 3.41
N CYS A 234 7.21 12.96 2.10
CA CYS A 234 6.58 14.14 1.52
C CYS A 234 6.11 13.84 0.10
N MET A 235 4.83 13.55 -0.05
CA MET A 235 4.23 13.19 -1.34
C MET A 235 4.38 14.30 -2.37
N ASP A 236 4.19 15.55 -1.97
CA ASP A 236 4.26 16.69 -2.89
C ASP A 236 5.67 16.90 -3.46
N LEU A 237 6.72 16.64 -2.64
CA LEU A 237 8.10 16.68 -3.12
C LEU A 237 8.39 15.53 -4.08
N TYR A 238 7.97 14.32 -3.73
CA TYR A 238 8.16 13.14 -4.57
C TYR A 238 7.46 13.30 -5.93
N THR A 239 6.18 13.69 -5.94
CA THR A 239 5.40 13.87 -7.18
C THR A 239 6.04 14.93 -8.09
N ALA A 240 6.49 16.06 -7.53
CA ALA A 240 7.19 17.09 -8.28
C ALA A 240 8.53 16.56 -8.85
N SER A 241 9.29 15.79 -8.06
CA SER A 241 10.56 15.19 -8.48
C SER A 241 10.38 14.17 -9.60
N MET A 242 9.35 13.32 -9.52
CA MET A 242 9.01 12.39 -10.60
C MET A 242 8.68 13.13 -11.90
N LYS A 243 7.83 14.16 -11.86
CA LYS A 243 7.49 14.99 -13.04
C LYS A 243 8.71 15.71 -13.60
N PHE A 244 9.64 16.14 -12.75
CA PHE A 244 10.90 16.73 -13.18
C PHE A 244 11.79 15.69 -13.92
N CYS A 245 11.98 14.52 -13.33
CA CYS A 245 12.75 13.42 -13.96
C CYS A 245 12.13 12.91 -15.27
N MET A 246 10.81 13.03 -15.44
CA MET A 246 10.07 12.69 -16.67
C MET A 246 10.11 13.79 -17.73
N GLY A 247 10.67 14.98 -17.41
CA GLY A 247 10.68 16.13 -18.30
C GLY A 247 9.33 16.87 -18.43
N GLU A 248 8.36 16.53 -17.58
CA GLU A 248 7.04 17.16 -17.53
C GLU A 248 7.05 18.49 -16.77
N LEU A 249 8.03 18.70 -15.88
CA LEU A 249 8.20 19.91 -15.08
C LEU A 249 9.58 20.52 -15.36
N GLN A 250 9.59 21.79 -15.76
CA GLN A 250 10.84 22.53 -16.02
C GLN A 250 11.58 22.85 -14.72
N GLN A 251 12.91 22.95 -14.76
CA GLN A 251 13.77 23.15 -13.58
C GLN A 251 13.35 24.35 -12.71
N GLY A 252 13.04 25.50 -13.31
CA GLY A 252 12.62 26.69 -12.57
C GLY A 252 11.31 26.47 -11.79
N ALA A 253 10.31 25.88 -12.44
CA ALA A 253 9.03 25.54 -11.82
C ALA A 253 9.19 24.45 -10.76
N PHE A 254 10.04 23.45 -11.00
CA PHE A 254 10.36 22.44 -10.00
C PHE A 254 11.01 23.06 -8.76
N ARG A 255 12.02 23.95 -8.96
CA ARG A 255 12.72 24.63 -7.86
C ARG A 255 11.76 25.44 -6.99
N GLU A 256 10.87 26.23 -7.59
CA GLU A 256 9.87 27.04 -6.88
C GLU A 256 8.93 26.15 -6.07
N ARG A 257 8.43 25.08 -6.69
CA ARG A 257 7.52 24.12 -6.04
C ARG A 257 8.22 23.39 -4.88
N ALA A 258 9.45 22.91 -5.05
CA ALA A 258 10.21 22.21 -4.02
C ALA A 258 10.51 23.14 -2.81
N ILE A 259 10.89 24.41 -3.05
CA ILE A 259 11.07 25.41 -1.98
C ILE A 259 9.77 25.61 -1.20
N THR A 260 8.66 25.80 -1.90
CA THR A 260 7.34 25.98 -1.27
C THR A 260 6.96 24.75 -0.43
N THR A 261 7.17 23.55 -0.95
CA THR A 261 6.86 22.29 -0.27
C THR A 261 7.73 22.12 0.99
N LEU A 262 9.04 22.30 0.91
CA LEU A 262 9.93 22.17 2.07
C LEU A 262 9.69 23.27 3.12
N THR A 263 9.29 24.47 2.69
CA THR A 263 8.90 25.56 3.62
C THR A 263 7.64 25.20 4.40
N ARG A 264 6.64 24.61 3.76
CA ARG A 264 5.43 24.11 4.44
C ARG A 264 5.78 22.96 5.39
N LEU A 265 6.66 22.06 4.97
CA LEU A 265 7.11 20.95 5.80
C LEU A 265 7.84 21.42 7.05
N CYS A 266 8.65 22.47 6.98
CA CYS A 266 9.27 23.10 8.16
C CYS A 266 8.26 23.53 9.21
N ALA A 267 7.08 24.00 8.80
CA ALA A 267 6.03 24.39 9.73
C ALA A 267 5.28 23.18 10.30
N ALA A 268 5.09 22.14 9.49
CA ALA A 268 4.30 20.94 9.83
C ALA A 268 5.10 19.88 10.60
N ALA A 269 6.43 19.81 10.40
CA ALA A 269 7.28 18.79 11.01
C ALA A 269 7.59 19.13 12.48
N ASP A 270 6.61 18.93 13.34
CA ASP A 270 6.72 18.98 14.81
C ASP A 270 7.01 17.59 15.41
N HIS A 271 6.91 17.45 16.73
CA HIS A 271 7.12 16.18 17.42
C HIS A 271 6.08 15.12 16.99
N ASP A 272 4.81 15.52 16.80
CA ASP A 272 3.76 14.61 16.35
C ASP A 272 4.07 14.08 14.93
N TRP A 273 4.59 14.93 14.05
CA TRP A 273 5.03 14.52 12.72
C TRP A 273 6.21 13.55 12.78
N LEU A 274 7.20 13.78 13.66
CA LEU A 274 8.33 12.87 13.86
C LEU A 274 7.84 11.49 14.34
N LEU A 275 6.96 11.44 15.33
CA LEU A 275 6.38 10.22 15.87
C LEU A 275 5.52 9.48 14.82
N LEU A 276 4.84 10.22 13.94
CA LEU A 276 4.08 9.63 12.84
C LEU A 276 4.97 8.96 11.79
N HIS A 277 6.10 9.57 11.42
CA HIS A 277 6.91 9.12 10.30
C HIS A 277 8.06 8.17 10.69
N PHE A 278 8.58 8.28 11.92
CA PHE A 278 9.74 7.51 12.38
C PHE A 278 9.37 6.56 13.53
N ARG A 279 9.11 5.29 13.21
CA ARG A 279 8.65 4.27 14.19
C ARG A 279 9.64 3.93 15.29
N HIS A 280 10.91 4.29 15.14
CA HIS A 280 11.94 4.08 16.15
C HIS A 280 11.98 5.19 17.21
N LEU A 281 11.21 6.27 16.99
CA LEU A 281 11.08 7.36 17.95
C LEU A 281 9.87 7.14 18.87
N ASP A 282 10.03 7.59 20.10
CA ASP A 282 8.99 7.76 21.11
C ASP A 282 9.07 9.17 21.73
N HIS A 283 8.17 9.48 22.64
CA HIS A 283 8.16 10.78 23.32
C HIS A 283 9.48 11.09 24.03
N ALA A 284 10.12 10.08 24.66
CA ALA A 284 11.40 10.30 25.34
C ALA A 284 12.51 10.71 24.39
N HIS A 285 12.48 10.22 23.14
CA HIS A 285 13.42 10.65 22.09
C HIS A 285 13.11 12.07 21.61
N VAL A 286 11.87 12.37 21.22
CA VAL A 286 11.54 13.67 20.62
C VAL A 286 11.63 14.82 21.62
N ASP A 287 11.40 14.58 22.90
CA ASP A 287 11.55 15.58 23.97
C ASP A 287 13.00 16.04 24.18
N LEU A 288 13.98 15.27 23.68
CA LEU A 288 15.40 15.64 23.71
C LEU A 288 15.79 16.56 22.53
N PHE A 289 14.97 16.67 21.51
CA PHE A 289 15.29 17.44 20.32
C PHE A 289 14.97 18.93 20.54
N ALA A 290 15.96 19.78 20.26
CA ALA A 290 15.75 21.22 20.30
C ALA A 290 15.32 21.73 18.92
N ARG A 291 14.18 22.45 18.86
CA ARG A 291 13.72 23.02 17.59
C ARG A 291 14.60 24.21 17.20
N ALA A 292 15.14 24.17 15.98
CA ALA A 292 15.94 25.25 15.38
C ALA A 292 15.16 25.93 14.25
N THR A 293 15.62 27.07 13.83
CA THR A 293 15.09 27.78 12.66
C THR A 293 15.93 27.43 11.44
N VAL A 294 15.25 26.91 10.40
CA VAL A 294 15.86 26.69 9.09
C VAL A 294 15.66 27.94 8.24
N SER A 295 16.74 28.53 7.74
CA SER A 295 16.64 29.74 6.94
C SER A 295 16.15 29.47 5.50
N PRO A 296 15.58 30.48 4.81
CA PRO A 296 15.24 30.33 3.39
C PRO A 296 16.43 29.96 2.50
N SER A 297 17.65 30.38 2.86
CA SER A 297 18.88 30.02 2.15
C SER A 297 19.24 28.53 2.35
N ASP A 298 18.99 27.97 3.53
CA ASP A 298 19.23 26.55 3.79
C ASP A 298 18.25 25.68 2.97
N ILE A 299 16.98 26.07 2.91
CA ILE A 299 15.97 25.40 2.08
C ILE A 299 16.36 25.48 0.61
N ALA A 300 16.76 26.66 0.13
CA ALA A 300 17.19 26.83 -1.26
C ALA A 300 18.40 25.93 -1.58
N HIS A 301 19.38 25.83 -0.68
CA HIS A 301 20.54 24.96 -0.83
C HIS A 301 20.15 23.45 -0.89
N LEU A 302 19.24 23.01 -0.03
CA LEU A 302 18.72 21.64 -0.09
C LEU A 302 18.06 21.34 -1.43
N VAL A 303 17.25 22.28 -1.94
CA VAL A 303 16.57 22.12 -3.24
C VAL A 303 17.57 22.14 -4.40
N ASP A 304 18.60 22.99 -4.36
CA ASP A 304 19.63 23.04 -5.41
C ASP A 304 20.47 21.73 -5.41
N THR A 305 20.72 21.14 -4.24
CA THR A 305 21.36 19.82 -4.11
C THR A 305 20.47 18.71 -4.67
N LEU A 306 19.16 18.73 -4.35
CA LEU A 306 18.18 17.81 -4.90
C LEU A 306 18.13 17.87 -6.43
N ILE A 307 18.07 19.09 -7.01
CA ILE A 307 18.09 19.30 -8.45
C ILE A 307 19.35 18.70 -9.09
N ALA A 308 20.53 19.02 -8.55
CA ALA A 308 21.79 18.51 -9.05
C ALA A 308 21.85 16.97 -9.05
N THR A 309 21.29 16.36 -8.00
CA THR A 309 21.20 14.90 -7.89
C THR A 309 20.24 14.31 -8.92
N LEU A 310 19.02 14.86 -9.04
CA LEU A 310 17.99 14.35 -9.96
C LEU A 310 18.33 14.57 -11.42
N GLN A 311 19.26 15.45 -11.76
CA GLN A 311 19.77 15.65 -13.12
C GLN A 311 20.79 14.59 -13.56
N LEU A 312 21.27 13.74 -12.66
CA LEU A 312 22.18 12.65 -13.02
C LEU A 312 21.48 11.62 -13.91
N PRO A 313 22.20 11.03 -14.89
CA PRO A 313 21.58 10.16 -15.90
C PRO A 313 20.77 8.98 -15.35
N GLN A 314 21.15 8.47 -14.18
CA GLN A 314 20.44 7.36 -13.53
C GLN A 314 19.02 7.70 -13.08
N PHE A 315 18.66 8.99 -12.92
CA PHE A 315 17.32 9.44 -12.55
C PHE A 315 16.46 9.84 -13.75
N ALA A 316 17.00 9.87 -14.97
CA ALA A 316 16.24 10.21 -16.15
C ALA A 316 15.17 9.17 -16.47
N LEU A 317 13.89 9.60 -16.49
CA LEU A 317 12.73 8.75 -16.78
C LEU A 317 12.20 8.94 -18.22
N VAL A 318 12.61 9.99 -18.90
CA VAL A 318 12.13 10.38 -20.24
C VAL A 318 12.30 9.30 -21.30
N ASN A 319 13.30 8.43 -21.15
CA ASN A 319 13.59 7.34 -22.08
C ASN A 319 12.94 6.00 -21.71
N LEU A 320 12.24 5.92 -20.58
CA LEU A 320 11.54 4.71 -20.18
C LEU A 320 10.16 4.65 -20.83
N LYS A 321 9.82 3.47 -21.36
CA LYS A 321 8.47 3.24 -21.90
C LYS A 321 7.49 3.09 -20.75
N HIS A 322 6.67 4.11 -20.55
CA HIS A 322 5.57 4.10 -19.56
C HIS A 322 4.38 4.91 -20.12
N ALA A 323 3.20 4.68 -19.57
CA ALA A 323 2.00 5.40 -19.98
C ALA A 323 1.84 6.78 -19.27
N GLY A 324 2.87 7.25 -18.55
CA GLY A 324 2.89 8.51 -17.80
C GLY A 324 2.72 8.31 -16.29
N PHE A 325 2.70 9.43 -15.56
CA PHE A 325 2.42 9.49 -14.14
C PHE A 325 0.95 9.88 -13.93
N LYS A 326 0.37 9.66 -12.74
CA LYS A 326 -0.95 10.21 -12.44
C LYS A 326 -0.89 11.74 -12.46
N GLU A 327 -2.02 12.33 -12.81
CA GLU A 327 -2.10 13.78 -12.92
C GLU A 327 -2.17 14.46 -11.55
N PHE A 328 -2.57 13.70 -10.51
CA PHE A 328 -2.74 14.20 -9.14
C PHE A 328 -2.58 13.10 -8.10
N THR A 329 -2.24 13.50 -6.87
CA THR A 329 -2.22 12.64 -5.69
C THR A 329 -3.63 12.44 -5.16
N GLU A 330 -4.01 11.19 -4.89
CA GLU A 330 -5.28 10.85 -4.23
C GLU A 330 -5.16 11.03 -2.71
N GLY A 331 -6.21 11.52 -2.07
CA GLY A 331 -6.28 11.75 -0.63
C GLY A 331 -6.24 13.23 -0.22
N PRO A 332 -6.17 13.52 1.09
CA PRO A 332 -6.18 14.89 1.60
C PRO A 332 -4.92 15.68 1.22
N SER A 333 -4.91 16.97 1.51
CA SER A 333 -3.69 17.80 1.36
C SER A 333 -2.58 17.38 2.32
N GLN A 334 -1.32 17.75 1.99
CA GLN A 334 -0.12 17.41 2.77
C GLN A 334 -0.22 17.78 4.26
N ASP A 335 -0.95 18.83 4.58
CA ASP A 335 -1.15 19.34 5.94
C ASP A 335 -2.31 18.66 6.70
N THR A 336 -2.92 17.63 6.14
CA THR A 336 -4.07 16.91 6.73
C THR A 336 -3.66 15.45 6.97
N PRO A 337 -3.04 15.12 8.11
CA PRO A 337 -2.35 13.85 8.33
C PRO A 337 -3.32 12.71 8.72
N ILE A 338 -4.27 12.38 7.86
CA ILE A 338 -5.26 11.32 8.09
C ILE A 338 -5.23 10.26 7.01
N LEU A 339 -5.44 9.01 7.40
CA LEU A 339 -5.50 7.84 6.53
C LEU A 339 -4.27 7.73 5.62
N LEU A 340 -4.42 7.94 4.32
CA LEU A 340 -3.28 7.87 3.40
C LEU A 340 -3.46 8.77 2.18
N ARG A 341 -2.32 9.18 1.62
CA ARG A 341 -2.17 9.81 0.31
C ARG A 341 -1.44 8.84 -0.60
N GLN A 342 -1.86 8.74 -1.85
CA GLN A 342 -1.29 7.81 -2.82
C GLN A 342 -1.12 8.46 -4.18
N ASP A 343 -0.05 8.07 -4.87
CA ASP A 343 0.17 8.37 -6.27
C ASP A 343 0.72 7.14 -6.99
N ALA A 344 0.68 7.13 -8.31
CA ALA A 344 1.15 6.00 -9.09
C ALA A 344 1.61 6.42 -10.49
N TYR A 345 2.57 5.72 -11.07
CA TYR A 345 2.75 5.75 -12.51
C TYR A 345 1.79 4.76 -13.18
N LYS A 346 1.35 5.12 -14.39
CA LYS A 346 0.41 4.31 -15.16
C LYS A 346 1.04 2.99 -15.57
N ALA A 347 0.21 1.96 -15.68
CA ALA A 347 0.65 0.60 -15.95
C ALA A 347 1.49 0.48 -17.22
N LEU A 348 2.48 -0.39 -17.17
CA LEU A 348 3.32 -0.74 -18.31
C LEU A 348 2.59 -1.69 -19.25
N THR A 349 2.92 -1.59 -20.53
CA THR A 349 2.54 -2.58 -21.53
C THR A 349 3.71 -3.53 -21.75
N GLU A 350 3.48 -4.80 -21.44
CA GLU A 350 4.50 -5.86 -21.44
C GLU A 350 4.17 -6.93 -22.48
N PRO A 351 5.16 -7.59 -23.07
CA PRO A 351 4.92 -8.74 -23.93
C PRO A 351 4.40 -9.92 -23.10
N VAL A 352 3.46 -10.67 -23.67
CA VAL A 352 2.93 -11.91 -23.08
C VAL A 352 2.80 -12.97 -24.16
N GLN A 353 3.04 -14.24 -23.75
CA GLN A 353 2.91 -15.40 -24.60
C GLN A 353 1.75 -16.26 -24.10
N PHE A 354 0.72 -16.44 -24.95
CA PHE A 354 -0.38 -17.33 -24.66
C PHE A 354 -0.11 -18.71 -25.24
N HIS A 355 -0.11 -19.72 -24.39
CA HIS A 355 0.02 -21.13 -24.75
C HIS A 355 -1.38 -21.75 -24.80
N ASN A 356 -1.92 -21.97 -25.99
CA ASN A 356 -3.23 -22.58 -26.18
C ASN A 356 -3.10 -24.11 -26.08
N SER A 357 -3.62 -24.72 -25.04
CA SER A 357 -3.60 -26.17 -24.83
C SER A 357 -4.57 -26.97 -25.73
N ASN A 358 -5.43 -26.29 -26.50
CA ASN A 358 -6.45 -26.93 -27.35
C ASN A 358 -6.28 -26.53 -28.82
N ALA A 359 -5.28 -27.08 -29.51
CA ALA A 359 -5.30 -27.17 -30.97
C ALA A 359 -6.07 -28.46 -31.41
N ASN A 360 -7.37 -28.52 -31.14
CA ASN A 360 -8.24 -29.37 -31.94
C ASN A 360 -8.85 -28.49 -33.04
N THR A 361 -8.17 -28.53 -34.18
CA THR A 361 -8.69 -28.52 -35.56
C THR A 361 -10.13 -28.02 -35.73
N ASN A 362 -10.27 -26.82 -36.22
CA ASN A 362 -11.10 -26.40 -37.37
C ASN A 362 -11.27 -24.86 -37.30
N ALA A 363 -10.27 -24.12 -37.71
CA ALA A 363 -10.47 -22.76 -38.16
C ALA A 363 -9.72 -22.60 -39.50
N ASN A 364 -10.50 -22.73 -40.56
CA ASN A 364 -10.14 -22.20 -41.89
C ASN A 364 -10.00 -20.70 -41.76
N THR A 365 -8.77 -20.21 -41.59
CA THR A 365 -8.42 -18.83 -41.85
C THR A 365 -7.27 -18.83 -42.82
N ASN A 366 -7.57 -18.45 -44.06
CA ASN A 366 -6.61 -18.09 -45.09
C ASN A 366 -5.73 -16.94 -44.56
N VAL A 367 -4.53 -17.26 -44.12
CA VAL A 367 -3.45 -16.29 -43.95
C VAL A 367 -2.32 -16.72 -44.89
N ASN A 368 -1.97 -15.85 -45.85
CA ASN A 368 -0.89 -16.02 -46.78
C ASN A 368 0.42 -16.44 -46.08
N ALA A 369 0.82 -17.67 -46.33
CA ALA A 369 2.08 -18.22 -45.90
C ALA A 369 3.21 -17.68 -46.78
N ASN A 370 4.10 -16.90 -46.19
CA ASN A 370 5.50 -16.83 -46.63
C ASN A 370 6.36 -16.37 -45.43
N THR A 371 6.77 -17.31 -44.60
CA THR A 371 8.05 -17.29 -43.87
C THR A 371 8.25 -18.65 -43.18
N ASN A 372 9.44 -19.18 -43.28
CA ASN A 372 9.97 -20.46 -42.81
C ASN A 372 9.29 -21.11 -41.61
N ALA A 373 8.69 -22.28 -41.87
CA ALA A 373 8.21 -23.22 -40.87
C ALA A 373 9.37 -23.81 -40.07
N ASN A 374 9.37 -23.56 -38.72
CA ASN A 374 9.60 -24.63 -37.75
C ASN A 374 9.16 -24.16 -36.36
N THR A 375 8.30 -24.99 -35.73
CA THR A 375 7.95 -25.06 -34.31
C THR A 375 7.15 -23.91 -33.70
N ASN A 376 5.95 -24.22 -33.27
CA ASN A 376 5.01 -23.61 -32.34
C ASN A 376 3.74 -22.98 -32.94
N ALA A 377 2.91 -23.80 -33.59
CA ALA A 377 1.55 -23.40 -34.01
C ALA A 377 0.59 -23.04 -32.83
N ASN A 378 1.07 -23.09 -31.56
CA ASN A 378 0.24 -22.93 -30.37
C ASN A 378 0.60 -21.73 -29.47
N VAL A 379 1.51 -20.84 -29.89
CA VAL A 379 1.89 -19.67 -29.11
C VAL A 379 1.39 -18.41 -29.78
N ILE A 380 0.58 -17.62 -29.07
CA ILE A 380 0.12 -16.29 -29.51
C ILE A 380 0.90 -15.24 -28.73
N HIS A 381 1.59 -14.37 -29.46
CA HIS A 381 2.26 -13.20 -28.87
C HIS A 381 1.30 -12.03 -28.79
N ALA A 382 1.10 -11.50 -27.60
CA ALA A 382 0.22 -10.37 -27.32
C ALA A 382 0.88 -9.38 -26.36
N THR A 383 0.15 -8.38 -25.92
CA THR A 383 0.60 -7.43 -24.90
C THR A 383 -0.35 -7.43 -23.72
N HIS A 384 0.20 -7.20 -22.53
CA HIS A 384 -0.51 -7.11 -21.27
C HIS A 384 -0.21 -5.77 -20.60
N THR A 385 -1.22 -5.14 -20.00
CA THR A 385 -1.07 -3.87 -19.31
C THR A 385 -1.78 -3.98 -17.97
N ALA A 386 -1.05 -4.24 -16.89
CA ALA A 386 -1.64 -4.34 -15.56
C ALA A 386 -0.66 -4.03 -14.42
N ARG A 387 0.67 -4.13 -14.63
CA ARG A 387 1.63 -3.92 -13.56
C ARG A 387 2.06 -2.45 -13.50
N PHE A 388 2.08 -1.90 -12.31
CA PHE A 388 2.42 -0.49 -12.06
C PHE A 388 3.11 -0.35 -10.70
N GLY A 389 3.68 0.82 -10.42
CA GLY A 389 4.19 1.16 -9.10
C GLY A 389 3.35 2.26 -8.49
N GLU A 390 3.29 2.24 -7.18
CA GLU A 390 2.63 3.25 -6.36
C GLU A 390 3.63 3.85 -5.39
N ILE A 391 3.21 4.90 -4.73
CA ILE A 391 3.89 5.54 -3.61
C ILE A 391 2.82 5.95 -2.60
N GLU A 392 3.12 5.85 -1.31
CA GLU A 392 2.18 6.23 -0.27
C GLU A 392 2.83 7.10 0.80
N GLU A 393 2.01 7.96 1.39
CA GLU A 393 2.28 8.70 2.61
C GLU A 393 1.13 8.45 3.57
N ARG A 394 1.41 7.97 4.80
CA ARG A 394 0.39 7.56 5.77
C ARG A 394 0.24 8.55 6.90
N GLY A 395 -1.02 8.84 7.23
CA GLY A 395 -1.43 9.63 8.37
C GLY A 395 -2.02 8.78 9.49
N TYR A 396 -2.84 9.40 10.31
CA TYR A 396 -3.48 8.78 11.47
C TYR A 396 -4.71 7.94 11.08
N ALA A 397 -4.95 6.88 11.86
CA ALA A 397 -6.15 6.05 11.77
C ALA A 397 -7.36 6.83 12.29
N THR A 398 -8.41 6.91 11.46
CA THR A 398 -9.64 7.61 11.82
C THR A 398 -10.59 6.74 12.64
N THR A 399 -11.33 7.37 13.53
CA THR A 399 -12.53 6.77 14.13
C THR A 399 -13.63 6.60 13.09
N PRO A 400 -14.72 5.88 13.38
CA PRO A 400 -15.89 5.83 12.48
C PRO A 400 -16.42 7.23 12.09
N VAL A 401 -16.43 8.18 13.03
CA VAL A 401 -16.84 9.58 12.76
C VAL A 401 -15.87 10.27 11.81
N GLY A 402 -14.57 10.14 12.06
CA GLY A 402 -13.54 10.68 11.17
C GLY A 402 -13.57 10.03 9.79
N ARG A 403 -13.85 8.71 9.72
CA ARG A 403 -13.98 7.98 8.47
C ARG A 403 -15.18 8.45 7.64
N GLU A 404 -16.33 8.60 8.27
CA GLU A 404 -17.52 9.12 7.58
C GLU A 404 -17.29 10.53 7.04
N LEU A 405 -16.63 11.40 7.81
CA LEU A 405 -16.23 12.72 7.34
C LEU A 405 -15.30 12.65 6.14
N TYR A 406 -14.28 11.77 6.20
CA TYR A 406 -13.33 11.54 5.11
C TYR A 406 -14.03 11.09 3.83
N ASP A 407 -14.91 10.10 3.92
CA ASP A 407 -15.61 9.54 2.76
C ASP A 407 -16.48 10.61 2.07
N ARG A 408 -17.16 11.49 2.85
CA ARG A 408 -17.89 12.65 2.31
C ARG A 408 -16.97 13.66 1.63
N CYS A 409 -15.82 13.97 2.24
CA CYS A 409 -14.85 14.90 1.65
C CYS A 409 -14.28 14.35 0.33
N LEU A 410 -13.96 13.06 0.30
CA LEU A 410 -13.45 12.39 -0.89
C LEU A 410 -14.47 12.37 -2.03
N GLU A 411 -15.73 12.07 -1.75
CA GLU A 411 -16.81 12.11 -2.74
C GLU A 411 -16.97 13.50 -3.36
N GLN A 412 -16.89 14.55 -2.53
CA GLN A 412 -16.96 15.93 -3.01
C GLN A 412 -15.72 16.30 -3.86
N ALA A 413 -14.53 15.87 -3.46
CA ALA A 413 -13.30 16.11 -4.19
C ALA A 413 -13.32 15.39 -5.56
N ASP A 414 -13.76 14.13 -5.59
CA ASP A 414 -13.93 13.35 -6.82
C ASP A 414 -14.99 14.00 -7.75
N THR A 415 -16.11 14.46 -7.20
CA THR A 415 -17.15 15.18 -7.97
C THR A 415 -16.59 16.46 -8.59
N ALA A 416 -15.81 17.23 -7.83
CA ALA A 416 -15.19 18.45 -8.33
C ALA A 416 -14.16 18.18 -9.43
N ARG A 417 -13.35 17.12 -9.28
CA ARG A 417 -12.41 16.65 -10.32
C ARG A 417 -13.14 16.23 -11.60
N ASP A 418 -14.20 15.44 -11.46
CA ASP A 418 -14.94 14.88 -12.60
C ASP A 418 -15.74 15.96 -13.36
N ALA A 419 -16.02 17.11 -12.74
CA ALA A 419 -16.63 18.26 -13.39
C ALA A 419 -15.70 18.96 -14.39
N ASP A 420 -14.37 18.94 -14.18
CA ASP A 420 -13.35 19.44 -15.13
C ASP A 420 -12.10 18.51 -15.13
N PRO A 421 -12.18 17.38 -15.82
CA PRO A 421 -11.06 16.41 -15.87
C PRO A 421 -9.77 16.97 -16.51
N SER A 422 -9.87 18.11 -17.23
CA SER A 422 -8.73 18.74 -17.89
C SER A 422 -7.96 19.71 -16.98
N LEU A 423 -8.53 20.11 -15.85
CA LEU A 423 -7.99 21.15 -14.98
C LEU A 423 -6.59 20.78 -14.47
N ALA A 424 -6.39 19.52 -14.05
CA ALA A 424 -5.10 19.06 -13.53
C ALA A 424 -3.95 19.21 -14.54
N LYS A 425 -4.24 19.07 -15.84
CA LYS A 425 -3.25 19.28 -16.93
C LYS A 425 -3.06 20.76 -17.25
N ARG A 426 -4.14 21.53 -17.22
CA ARG A 426 -4.15 22.93 -17.66
C ARG A 426 -3.61 23.87 -16.58
N ASP A 427 -4.01 23.66 -15.35
CA ASP A 427 -3.61 24.46 -14.18
C ASP A 427 -3.58 23.57 -12.93
N PHE A 428 -2.42 22.99 -12.67
CA PHE A 428 -2.24 22.05 -11.58
C PHE A 428 -2.44 22.70 -10.20
N ALA A 429 -2.02 23.95 -10.01
CA ALA A 429 -2.18 24.67 -8.74
C ALA A 429 -3.66 24.95 -8.42
N ALA A 430 -4.43 25.37 -9.43
CA ALA A 430 -5.88 25.54 -9.29
C ALA A 430 -6.56 24.20 -8.99
N PHE A 431 -6.12 23.11 -9.62
CA PHE A 431 -6.62 21.76 -9.36
C PHE A 431 -6.33 21.31 -7.92
N GLU A 432 -5.08 21.45 -7.42
CA GLU A 432 -4.73 21.11 -6.04
C GLU A 432 -5.60 21.85 -5.04
N THR A 433 -5.82 23.16 -5.27
CA THR A 433 -6.68 23.99 -4.43
C THR A 433 -8.14 23.48 -4.44
N LEU A 434 -8.67 23.16 -5.62
CA LEU A 434 -10.03 22.64 -5.79
C LEU A 434 -10.21 21.29 -5.10
N TYR A 435 -9.24 20.37 -5.28
CA TYR A 435 -9.30 19.02 -4.73
C TYR A 435 -9.12 18.99 -3.22
N ALA A 436 -8.28 19.87 -2.66
CA ALA A 436 -8.04 19.97 -1.23
C ALA A 436 -9.20 20.64 -0.45
N LYS A 437 -9.98 21.52 -1.10
CA LYS A 437 -11.02 22.32 -0.44
C LYS A 437 -12.05 21.51 0.36
N PRO A 438 -12.57 20.38 -0.11
CA PRO A 438 -13.51 19.54 0.64
C PRO A 438 -12.96 19.01 1.97
N PHE A 439 -11.64 18.88 2.11
CA PHE A 439 -10.99 18.40 3.35
C PHE A 439 -10.76 19.51 4.40
N ALA A 440 -11.19 20.75 4.14
CA ALA A 440 -11.07 21.86 5.09
C ALA A 440 -11.73 21.61 6.47
N PRO A 441 -12.78 20.77 6.62
CA PRO A 441 -13.33 20.44 7.93
C PRO A 441 -12.38 19.68 8.86
N PHE A 442 -11.32 19.04 8.32
CA PHE A 442 -10.34 18.35 9.14
C PHE A 442 -9.35 19.32 9.79
N PRO A 443 -9.18 19.28 11.13
CA PRO A 443 -8.09 19.96 11.80
C PRO A 443 -6.72 19.50 11.29
N LYS A 444 -5.73 20.38 11.42
CA LYS A 444 -4.37 20.14 10.93
C LYS A 444 -3.40 19.62 11.99
N THR A 445 -3.81 19.58 13.26
CA THR A 445 -2.99 19.11 14.39
C THR A 445 -3.58 17.87 15.02
N LEU A 446 -2.74 16.97 15.51
CA LEU A 446 -3.15 15.76 16.21
C LEU A 446 -4.07 16.08 17.40
N SER A 447 -3.70 17.07 18.21
CA SER A 447 -4.49 17.50 19.36
C SER A 447 -5.93 17.87 18.99
N ALA A 448 -6.11 18.65 17.93
CA ALA A 448 -7.45 19.05 17.49
C ALA A 448 -8.23 17.89 16.83
N LEU A 449 -7.56 16.98 16.12
CA LEU A 449 -8.16 15.77 15.57
C LEU A 449 -8.67 14.85 16.68
N LEU A 450 -7.89 14.66 17.75
CA LEU A 450 -8.26 13.86 18.91
C LEU A 450 -9.40 14.50 19.71
N GLN A 451 -9.35 15.82 19.95
CA GLN A 451 -10.40 16.54 20.66
C GLN A 451 -11.76 16.46 19.97
N GLN A 452 -11.78 16.39 18.64
CA GLN A 452 -13.00 16.20 17.86
C GLN A 452 -13.39 14.73 17.66
N GLY A 453 -12.63 13.79 18.26
CA GLY A 453 -12.90 12.36 18.14
C GLY A 453 -12.75 11.82 16.70
N LEU A 454 -11.91 12.44 15.86
CA LEU A 454 -11.76 12.08 14.44
C LEU A 454 -10.70 11.01 14.21
N VAL A 455 -9.72 10.86 15.10
CA VAL A 455 -8.62 9.90 15.00
C VAL A 455 -8.42 9.16 16.32
N TYR A 456 -7.74 8.03 16.25
CA TYR A 456 -7.32 7.26 17.41
C TYR A 456 -5.94 7.69 17.91
N GLY A 457 -5.70 7.61 19.21
CA GLY A 457 -4.42 7.88 19.86
C GLY A 457 -4.08 6.86 20.92
N HIS A 458 -2.80 6.65 21.14
CA HIS A 458 -2.24 5.88 22.24
C HIS A 458 -1.76 6.84 23.33
N TYR A 459 -2.37 6.76 24.51
CA TYR A 459 -2.07 7.63 25.65
C TYR A 459 -1.12 6.93 26.63
N SER A 460 -0.31 7.72 27.33
CA SER A 460 0.54 7.24 28.42
C SER A 460 0.72 8.33 29.49
N ALA A 461 0.91 7.93 30.75
CA ALA A 461 1.18 8.86 31.83
C ALA A 461 2.62 9.38 31.75
N THR A 462 2.82 10.68 31.95
CA THR A 462 4.16 11.27 32.04
C THR A 462 4.74 11.11 33.45
N ALA A 463 6.07 11.23 33.58
CA ALA A 463 6.73 11.28 34.90
C ALA A 463 6.16 12.40 35.79
N LYS A 464 5.81 13.55 35.20
CA LYS A 464 5.15 14.67 35.89
C LYS A 464 3.78 14.28 36.43
N GLY A 465 2.95 13.58 35.62
CA GLY A 465 1.64 13.14 36.03
C GLY A 465 1.70 12.10 37.13
N ILE A 466 2.61 11.14 37.04
CA ILE A 466 2.83 10.11 38.08
C ILE A 466 3.27 10.75 39.42
N ALA A 467 4.12 11.78 39.37
CA ALA A 467 4.61 12.48 40.57
C ALA A 467 3.49 13.21 41.32
N VAL A 468 2.42 13.64 40.64
CA VAL A 468 1.28 14.36 41.23
C VAL A 468 0.02 13.50 41.37
N ARG A 469 0.14 12.18 41.19
CA ARG A 469 -0.99 11.26 41.38
C ARG A 469 -1.65 11.44 42.74
N GLY A 470 -2.97 11.39 42.80
CA GLY A 470 -3.75 11.64 44.02
C GLY A 470 -4.10 13.10 44.27
N SER A 471 -3.51 14.06 43.55
CA SER A 471 -3.89 15.48 43.57
C SER A 471 -4.49 15.98 42.23
N ILE A 472 -4.66 15.08 41.27
CA ILE A 472 -5.25 15.41 39.98
C ILE A 472 -6.78 15.52 40.08
N ASN A 473 -7.33 16.66 39.67
CA ASN A 473 -8.75 16.98 39.85
C ASN A 473 -9.58 16.85 38.54
N THR A 474 -8.95 16.47 37.41
CA THR A 474 -9.65 16.25 36.13
C THR A 474 -9.66 14.79 35.75
N ARG A 475 -10.71 14.38 35.02
CA ARG A 475 -10.85 13.07 34.39
C ARG A 475 -10.94 13.21 32.85
N ASP A 476 -10.72 14.38 32.34
CA ASP A 476 -10.68 14.61 30.90
C ASP A 476 -9.27 14.30 30.40
N ILE A 477 -9.15 13.28 29.55
CA ILE A 477 -7.87 12.84 28.99
C ILE A 477 -7.16 13.96 28.21
N HIS A 478 -7.92 14.81 27.51
CA HIS A 478 -7.38 15.94 26.77
C HIS A 478 -6.83 17.03 27.70
N GLN A 479 -7.52 17.28 28.82
CA GLN A 479 -6.99 18.18 29.84
C GLN A 479 -5.74 17.62 30.53
N LEU A 480 -5.69 16.29 30.77
CA LEU A 480 -4.48 15.64 31.30
C LEU A 480 -3.27 15.84 30.37
N VAL A 481 -3.47 15.74 29.05
CA VAL A 481 -2.44 16.01 28.05
C VAL A 481 -2.03 17.48 28.07
N GLN A 482 -2.98 18.42 28.08
CA GLN A 482 -2.70 19.88 28.13
C GLN A 482 -1.92 20.28 29.40
N LEU A 483 -2.19 19.64 30.54
CA LEU A 483 -1.47 19.86 31.80
C LEU A 483 -0.10 19.17 31.83
N GLY A 484 0.21 18.37 30.83
CA GLY A 484 1.42 17.55 30.72
C GLY A 484 1.48 16.41 31.72
N PHE A 485 0.32 15.92 32.23
CA PHE A 485 0.22 14.76 33.11
C PHE A 485 0.09 13.45 32.30
N ALA A 486 -0.41 13.55 31.08
CA ALA A 486 -0.41 12.50 30.08
C ALA A 486 0.23 13.02 28.79
N GLN A 487 0.63 12.12 27.92
CA GLN A 487 1.07 12.37 26.55
C GLN A 487 0.30 11.43 25.60
N VAL A 488 0.26 11.77 24.33
CA VAL A 488 -0.48 11.00 23.32
C VAL A 488 0.30 10.93 22.01
N GLN A 489 0.32 9.74 21.41
CA GLN A 489 0.80 9.52 20.05
C GLN A 489 -0.38 9.09 19.19
N GLY A 490 -0.57 9.70 18.02
CA GLY A 490 -1.63 9.29 17.09
C GLY A 490 -1.36 7.89 16.54
N LEU A 491 -2.40 7.05 16.49
CA LEU A 491 -2.29 5.73 15.88
C LEU A 491 -2.20 5.89 14.35
N ARG A 492 -1.16 5.29 13.77
CA ARG A 492 -0.94 5.33 12.33
C ARG A 492 -1.95 4.44 11.61
N TYR A 493 -2.45 4.89 10.46
CA TYR A 493 -3.29 4.08 9.60
C TYR A 493 -2.46 3.01 8.88
N GLU A 494 -2.84 1.75 9.06
CA GLU A 494 -2.06 0.60 8.57
C GLU A 494 -2.84 -0.24 7.55
N ASP A 495 -4.01 0.20 7.11
CA ASP A 495 -4.91 -0.57 6.26
C ASP A 495 -5.02 0.02 4.85
N PHE A 496 -5.96 -0.50 4.08
CA PHE A 496 -6.29 -0.04 2.74
C PHE A 496 -7.65 0.66 2.73
N LEU A 497 -7.75 1.70 1.92
CA LEU A 497 -9.03 2.35 1.63
C LEU A 497 -9.76 1.56 0.54
N PRO A 498 -10.93 0.95 0.82
CA PRO A 498 -11.65 0.13 -0.16
C PRO A 498 -11.95 0.87 -1.45
N VAL A 499 -12.34 2.15 -1.34
CA VAL A 499 -12.66 3.01 -2.49
C VAL A 499 -11.40 3.32 -3.29
N SER A 500 -10.27 3.60 -2.63
CA SER A 500 -8.98 3.85 -3.29
C SER A 500 -8.46 2.58 -3.96
N ALA A 501 -8.51 1.43 -3.28
CA ALA A 501 -8.12 0.15 -3.87
C ALA A 501 -8.94 -0.18 -5.12
N ALA A 502 -10.27 0.07 -5.10
CA ALA A 502 -11.13 -0.06 -6.28
C ALA A 502 -10.83 1.00 -7.34
N GLY A 503 -10.56 2.25 -6.93
CA GLY A 503 -10.30 3.40 -7.81
C GLY A 503 -8.94 3.34 -8.49
N ILE A 504 -7.88 2.95 -7.78
CA ILE A 504 -6.54 2.78 -8.33
C ILE A 504 -6.56 1.75 -9.47
N PHE A 505 -7.22 0.61 -9.27
CA PHE A 505 -7.40 -0.37 -10.35
C PHE A 505 -8.17 0.19 -11.55
N ALA A 506 -9.17 1.04 -11.33
CA ALA A 506 -9.94 1.65 -12.41
C ALA A 506 -9.13 2.71 -13.18
N SER A 507 -8.47 3.63 -12.46
CA SER A 507 -7.72 4.74 -13.07
C SER A 507 -6.44 4.29 -13.78
N ASN A 508 -5.72 3.30 -13.22
CA ASN A 508 -4.47 2.82 -13.81
C ASN A 508 -4.67 1.92 -15.04
N LEU A 509 -5.80 1.24 -15.13
CA LEU A 509 -6.09 0.31 -16.22
C LEU A 509 -7.09 0.86 -17.25
N ASN A 510 -7.51 2.12 -17.13
CA ASN A 510 -8.63 2.70 -17.90
C ASN A 510 -9.90 1.83 -17.87
N GLN A 511 -10.14 1.13 -16.74
CA GLN A 511 -11.27 0.21 -16.60
C GLN A 511 -12.34 0.78 -15.67
N MET A 512 -13.50 0.98 -16.23
CA MET A 512 -14.74 1.10 -15.46
C MET A 512 -15.02 -0.23 -14.74
N GLY A 513 -15.80 -0.21 -13.66
CA GLY A 513 -16.29 -1.43 -13.02
C GLY A 513 -17.16 -2.22 -14.01
N ALA A 514 -17.20 -3.55 -13.84
CA ALA A 514 -18.02 -4.44 -14.63
C ALA A 514 -19.26 -4.88 -13.86
N LYS A 515 -20.40 -5.00 -14.56
CA LYS A 515 -21.62 -5.54 -13.96
C LYS A 515 -21.56 -7.07 -13.98
N SER A 516 -22.07 -7.70 -12.91
CA SER A 516 -22.23 -9.16 -12.86
C SER A 516 -23.09 -9.65 -14.03
N THR A 517 -22.66 -10.74 -14.66
CA THR A 517 -23.42 -11.47 -15.68
C THR A 517 -24.15 -12.67 -15.10
N ALA A 518 -24.04 -12.93 -13.79
CA ALA A 518 -24.77 -13.99 -13.10
C ALA A 518 -26.29 -13.70 -13.11
N ALA A 519 -27.08 -14.76 -13.15
CA ALA A 519 -28.53 -14.68 -13.05
C ALA A 519 -29.02 -14.06 -11.74
N VAL A 520 -28.26 -14.31 -10.66
CA VAL A 520 -28.47 -13.71 -9.34
C VAL A 520 -27.12 -13.15 -8.89
N LYS A 521 -27.10 -11.88 -8.50
CA LYS A 521 -25.86 -11.26 -8.02
C LYS A 521 -25.40 -11.94 -6.72
N PRO A 522 -24.18 -12.47 -6.67
CA PRO A 522 -23.66 -13.10 -5.46
C PRO A 522 -23.47 -12.07 -4.33
N VAL A 523 -23.65 -12.54 -3.10
CA VAL A 523 -23.42 -11.77 -1.88
C VAL A 523 -22.40 -12.50 -1.03
N TYR A 524 -21.33 -11.83 -0.66
CA TYR A 524 -20.27 -12.39 0.17
C TYR A 524 -20.31 -11.77 1.56
N THR A 525 -20.12 -12.61 2.56
CA THR A 525 -20.00 -12.17 3.96
C THR A 525 -18.60 -12.44 4.47
N ARG A 526 -18.21 -11.73 5.53
CA ARG A 526 -16.97 -12.00 6.24
C ARG A 526 -16.85 -13.45 6.69
N ALA A 527 -17.93 -14.06 7.20
CA ALA A 527 -17.92 -15.46 7.66
C ALA A 527 -17.63 -16.44 6.51
N MET A 528 -18.25 -16.26 5.33
CA MET A 528 -17.94 -17.06 4.14
C MET A 528 -16.48 -16.92 3.72
N PHE A 529 -15.95 -15.71 3.82
CA PHE A 529 -14.55 -15.43 3.47
C PHE A 529 -13.57 -16.08 4.46
N GLU A 530 -13.87 -16.01 5.76
CA GLU A 530 -13.09 -16.67 6.82
C GLU A 530 -13.07 -18.20 6.64
N GLU A 531 -14.13 -18.79 6.17
CA GLU A 531 -14.19 -20.22 5.80
C GLU A 531 -13.24 -20.54 4.63
N ILE A 532 -13.20 -19.69 3.60
CA ILE A 532 -12.26 -19.81 2.48
C ILE A 532 -10.81 -19.73 2.98
N LEU A 533 -10.49 -18.75 3.82
CA LEU A 533 -9.15 -18.56 4.37
C LEU A 533 -8.73 -19.67 5.34
N GLY A 534 -9.70 -20.30 6.02
CA GLY A 534 -9.47 -21.21 7.14
C GLY A 534 -8.97 -20.52 8.40
N LYS A 535 -9.15 -19.20 8.49
CA LYS A 535 -8.78 -18.34 9.63
C LYS A 535 -9.75 -17.17 9.78
N PRO A 536 -9.95 -16.66 11.02
CA PRO A 536 -10.67 -15.42 11.22
C PRO A 536 -9.92 -14.23 10.63
N VAL A 537 -10.67 -13.23 10.19
CA VAL A 537 -10.15 -11.95 9.71
C VAL A 537 -10.15 -10.95 10.86
N ILE A 538 -9.04 -10.29 11.11
CA ILE A 538 -8.93 -9.26 12.15
C ILE A 538 -9.67 -8.00 11.68
N ASP A 539 -10.49 -7.44 12.55
CA ASP A 539 -11.13 -6.15 12.31
C ASP A 539 -10.18 -5.03 12.79
N SER A 540 -9.63 -4.31 11.84
CA SER A 540 -8.63 -3.28 12.16
C SER A 540 -9.22 -2.08 12.90
N ASP A 541 -10.48 -1.69 12.63
CA ASP A 541 -11.12 -0.60 13.37
C ASP A 541 -11.35 -0.99 14.83
N ALA A 542 -11.84 -2.22 15.07
CA ALA A 542 -11.97 -2.76 16.41
C ALA A 542 -10.60 -2.83 17.14
N GLN A 543 -9.51 -3.15 16.40
CA GLN A 543 -8.15 -3.17 16.95
C GLN A 543 -7.68 -1.78 17.37
N TYR A 544 -7.82 -0.76 16.48
CA TYR A 544 -7.46 0.63 16.81
C TYR A 544 -8.26 1.15 18.01
N ARG A 545 -9.56 0.86 18.05
CA ARG A 545 -10.43 1.25 19.18
C ARG A 545 -9.99 0.59 20.48
N ALA A 546 -9.73 -0.71 20.46
CA ALA A 546 -9.29 -1.44 21.66
C ALA A 546 -7.94 -0.90 22.17
N GLU A 547 -6.99 -0.59 21.30
CA GLU A 547 -5.71 0.01 21.68
C GLU A 547 -5.91 1.40 22.30
N HIS A 548 -6.71 2.25 21.67
CA HIS A 548 -7.05 3.58 22.17
C HIS A 548 -7.69 3.52 23.57
N GLU A 549 -8.73 2.73 23.73
CA GLU A 549 -9.44 2.59 25.02
C GLU A 549 -8.57 1.98 26.11
N ALA A 550 -7.79 0.94 25.80
CA ALA A 550 -6.87 0.32 26.73
C ALA A 550 -5.77 1.29 27.20
N SER A 551 -5.21 2.09 26.29
CA SER A 551 -4.19 3.08 26.64
C SER A 551 -4.71 4.19 27.55
N ILE A 552 -5.95 4.63 27.36
CA ILE A 552 -6.61 5.59 28.26
C ILE A 552 -6.81 4.96 29.65
N ALA A 553 -7.34 3.73 29.71
CA ALA A 553 -7.58 3.04 30.97
C ALA A 553 -6.28 2.83 31.76
N GLU A 554 -5.20 2.43 31.08
CA GLU A 554 -3.88 2.27 31.70
C GLU A 554 -3.31 3.61 32.19
N THR A 555 -3.43 4.68 31.40
CA THR A 555 -3.02 6.04 31.79
C THR A 555 -3.74 6.48 33.07
N PHE A 556 -5.05 6.28 33.15
CA PHE A 556 -5.83 6.60 34.33
C PHE A 556 -5.38 5.79 35.57
N ALA A 557 -5.12 4.49 35.38
CA ALA A 557 -4.62 3.65 36.47
C ALA A 557 -3.25 4.11 36.99
N GLN A 558 -2.31 4.47 36.08
CA GLN A 558 -0.99 4.98 36.45
C GLN A 558 -1.07 6.34 37.18
N LEU A 559 -2.01 7.20 36.81
CA LEU A 559 -2.28 8.47 37.46
C LEU A 559 -3.09 8.37 38.76
N GLY A 560 -3.52 7.15 39.16
CA GLY A 560 -4.36 6.92 40.33
C GLY A 560 -5.78 7.48 40.17
N LEU A 561 -6.27 7.60 38.96
CA LEU A 561 -7.62 8.06 38.65
C LEU A 561 -8.58 6.86 38.51
N PRO A 562 -9.86 7.02 38.86
CA PRO A 562 -10.86 6.00 38.57
C PRO A 562 -10.95 5.76 37.06
N ALA A 563 -11.36 4.55 36.67
CA ALA A 563 -11.56 4.21 35.26
C ALA A 563 -12.37 5.29 34.49
N PRO A 564 -12.04 5.56 33.24
CA PRO A 564 -12.80 6.51 32.45
C PRO A 564 -14.26 6.08 32.38
N MET A 565 -15.17 7.05 32.40
CA MET A 565 -16.58 6.74 32.16
C MET A 565 -16.68 6.31 30.68
N THR A 566 -17.15 5.08 30.43
CA THR A 566 -17.49 4.63 29.07
C THR A 566 -18.56 5.57 28.52
N ALA A 567 -18.27 6.22 27.40
CA ALA A 567 -19.21 7.10 26.69
C ALA A 567 -20.32 6.29 26.03
#